data_e31fe746d7d75008b860c9bb8416a0c4
#
_entry.id   e31fe746d7d75008b860c9bb8416a0c4
#
_cell.length_a   1.000
_cell.length_b   1.000
_cell.length_c   1.000
_cell.angle_alpha   90.00
_cell.angle_beta   90.00
_cell.angle_gamma   90.00
#
_symmetry.space_group_name_H-M   'P 1'
#
loop_
_entity.id
_entity.type
_entity.pdbx_description
1 polymer ?
#
loop_
_entity_poly.entity_id
_entity_poly.type
_entity_poly.pdbx_seq_one_letter_code
_entity_poly.pdbx_strand_id
1 'polypeptide(L)'
;KLKMKKQYDKKIIPNQLNPVLSQELQNEVNFFLKWGYLVANDALTQKQIISLTEGFDDTFNKKTKLDHIEKGLLEYDERFVFLLDNSPVIKRMKAILGNCIQLHSATARVTKPGAPDQDWHRDVPWPFDPEGTPFGSIPGQINCGYYLDKLSMYNGPICILPGSHKANLKPPQNFKDFPDQKMILAKPGQAILFNGWIY
;
A
#
# COMPACT_ATOMS: atom_id res chain seq x y z
N LYS A 1 0.48 -43.68 22.07
CA LYS A 1 0.08 -42.25 22.22
C LYS A 1 1.35 -41.44 22.24
N LEU A 2 1.69 -40.84 21.08
CA LEU A 2 2.91 -40.08 20.87
C LEU A 2 2.95 -38.83 21.75
N LYS A 3 4.04 -38.71 22.49
CA LYS A 3 4.47 -37.54 23.23
C LYS A 3 4.94 -36.45 22.24
N MET A 4 4.03 -35.87 21.46
CA MET A 4 4.34 -34.71 20.61
C MET A 4 4.05 -33.37 21.26
N LYS A 5 3.83 -33.33 22.58
CA LYS A 5 3.48 -32.09 23.33
C LYS A 5 4.66 -31.31 23.91
N LYS A 6 5.91 -31.70 23.65
CA LYS A 6 7.06 -31.07 24.33
C LYS A 6 8.06 -30.35 23.46
N GLN A 7 7.79 -30.13 22.18
CA GLN A 7 8.81 -29.57 21.28
C GLN A 7 8.45 -28.24 20.63
N TYR A 8 7.37 -27.61 21.05
CA TYR A 8 7.21 -26.17 20.79
C TYR A 8 7.88 -25.43 21.95
N ASP A 9 9.19 -25.27 21.83
CA ASP A 9 9.96 -24.55 22.80
C ASP A 9 9.45 -23.09 22.83
N LYS A 10 8.92 -22.66 23.97
CA LYS A 10 8.37 -21.33 24.20
C LYS A 10 9.35 -20.19 23.87
N LYS A 11 10.63 -20.53 23.60
CA LYS A 11 11.69 -19.57 23.26
C LYS A 11 11.73 -19.16 21.78
N ILE A 12 11.20 -19.97 20.84
CA ILE A 12 11.32 -19.67 19.41
C ILE A 12 10.17 -18.77 18.94
N ILE A 13 8.97 -19.00 19.44
CA ILE A 13 7.76 -18.31 18.97
C ILE A 13 7.69 -16.82 19.37
N PRO A 14 7.98 -16.42 20.63
CA PRO A 14 7.84 -15.02 21.02
C PRO A 14 8.82 -14.07 20.31
N ASN A 15 10.03 -14.51 20.02
CA ASN A 15 11.06 -13.64 19.42
C ASN A 15 10.94 -13.50 17.90
N GLN A 16 10.25 -14.45 17.24
CA GLN A 16 10.03 -14.38 15.78
C GLN A 16 8.72 -13.71 15.41
N LEU A 17 7.70 -13.80 16.27
CA LEU A 17 6.36 -13.29 15.99
C LEU A 17 6.13 -11.86 16.50
N ASN A 18 6.89 -11.41 17.48
CA ASN A 18 6.79 -10.07 18.05
C ASN A 18 8.17 -9.40 18.13
N PRO A 19 8.71 -8.91 17.01
CA PRO A 19 9.89 -8.06 17.08
C PRO A 19 9.54 -6.84 17.95
N VAL A 20 10.46 -6.46 18.83
CA VAL A 20 10.31 -5.21 19.60
C VAL A 20 10.40 -4.07 18.60
N LEU A 21 9.27 -3.47 18.29
CA LEU A 21 9.18 -2.31 17.40
C LEU A 21 9.66 -1.06 18.17
N SER A 22 10.32 -0.14 17.45
CA SER A 22 10.53 1.19 18.00
C SER A 22 9.17 1.86 18.29
N GLN A 23 9.16 2.80 19.25
CA GLN A 23 7.92 3.52 19.59
C GLN A 23 7.31 4.24 18.36
N GLU A 24 8.16 4.79 17.51
CA GLU A 24 7.73 5.44 16.27
C GLU A 24 7.02 4.45 15.33
N LEU A 25 7.66 3.30 15.07
CA LEU A 25 7.08 2.28 14.19
C LEU A 25 5.78 1.69 14.79
N GLN A 26 5.72 1.53 16.11
CA GLN A 26 4.50 1.09 16.79
C GLN A 26 3.36 2.11 16.62
N ASN A 27 3.66 3.41 16.68
CA ASN A 27 2.68 4.47 16.45
C ASN A 27 2.18 4.46 14.99
N GLU A 28 3.09 4.26 14.02
CA GLU A 28 2.74 4.11 12.60
C GLU A 28 1.84 2.89 12.36
N VAL A 29 2.16 1.75 12.97
CA VAL A 29 1.33 0.53 12.90
C VAL A 29 -0.05 0.77 13.48
N ASN A 30 -0.13 1.39 14.66
CA ASN A 30 -1.42 1.71 15.30
C ASN A 30 -2.26 2.68 14.45
N PHE A 31 -1.61 3.67 13.83
CA PHE A 31 -2.28 4.58 12.90
C PHE A 31 -2.82 3.83 11.68
N PHE A 32 -1.99 2.98 11.07
CA PHE A 32 -2.41 2.18 9.91
C PHE A 32 -3.57 1.25 10.24
N LEU A 33 -3.50 0.53 11.35
CA LEU A 33 -4.57 -0.38 11.78
C LEU A 33 -5.88 0.37 12.09
N LYS A 34 -5.78 1.61 12.56
CA LYS A 34 -6.95 2.44 12.85
C LYS A 34 -7.58 3.01 11.58
N TRP A 35 -6.76 3.57 10.70
CA TRP A 35 -7.22 4.38 9.57
C TRP A 35 -7.13 3.71 8.21
N GLY A 36 -6.37 2.61 8.11
CA GLY A 36 -6.21 1.84 6.89
C GLY A 36 -5.16 2.36 5.92
N TYR A 37 -4.40 3.39 6.28
CA TYR A 37 -3.32 3.93 5.46
C TYR A 37 -2.20 4.53 6.31
N LEU A 38 -1.04 4.74 5.67
CA LEU A 38 0.12 5.39 6.27
C LEU A 38 0.91 6.11 5.18
N VAL A 39 1.42 7.30 5.47
CA VAL A 39 2.35 8.03 4.60
C VAL A 39 3.77 7.88 5.16
N ALA A 40 4.62 7.16 4.44
CA ALA A 40 6.03 7.03 4.75
C ALA A 40 6.81 8.20 4.10
N ASN A 41 7.31 9.11 4.93
CA ASN A 41 7.98 10.33 4.46
C ASN A 41 9.41 10.09 3.99
N ASP A 42 10.01 8.99 4.41
CA ASP A 42 11.41 8.60 4.21
C ASP A 42 11.56 7.44 3.23
N ALA A 43 10.59 7.24 2.32
CA ALA A 43 10.55 6.06 1.48
C ALA A 43 11.66 6.01 0.43
N LEU A 44 12.02 7.16 -0.16
CA LEU A 44 13.07 7.24 -1.17
C LEU A 44 14.03 8.38 -0.87
N THR A 45 15.30 8.15 -1.11
CA THR A 45 16.34 9.18 -1.17
C THR A 45 16.25 9.97 -2.47
N GLN A 46 16.84 11.17 -2.51
CA GLN A 46 16.88 11.99 -3.74
C GLN A 46 17.54 11.25 -4.91
N LYS A 47 18.60 10.49 -4.67
CA LYS A 47 19.27 9.68 -5.70
C LYS A 47 18.33 8.60 -6.27
N GLN A 48 17.53 7.94 -5.40
CA GLN A 48 16.56 6.93 -5.83
C GLN A 48 15.43 7.57 -6.63
N ILE A 49 14.94 8.75 -6.23
CA ILE A 49 13.90 9.47 -6.97
C ILE A 49 14.39 9.76 -8.40
N ILE A 50 15.59 10.30 -8.55
CA ILE A 50 16.17 10.59 -9.87
C ILE A 50 16.26 9.32 -10.72
N SER A 51 16.86 8.26 -10.17
CA SER A 51 17.04 6.99 -10.88
C SER A 51 15.71 6.36 -11.31
N LEU A 52 14.70 6.38 -10.42
CA LEU A 52 13.37 5.88 -10.76
C LEU A 52 12.67 6.74 -11.80
N THR A 53 12.80 8.07 -11.72
CA THR A 53 12.20 8.98 -12.71
C THR A 53 12.80 8.74 -14.09
N GLU A 54 14.13 8.64 -14.19
CA GLU A 54 14.81 8.31 -15.45
C GLU A 54 14.34 6.96 -15.99
N GLY A 55 14.30 5.91 -15.14
CA GLY A 55 13.80 4.59 -15.54
C GLY A 55 12.35 4.62 -16.01
N PHE A 56 11.54 5.42 -15.35
CA PHE A 56 10.14 5.59 -15.70
C PHE A 56 9.98 6.31 -17.05
N ASP A 57 10.71 7.39 -17.26
CA ASP A 57 10.69 8.16 -18.49
C ASP A 57 11.21 7.36 -19.69
N ASP A 58 12.31 6.63 -19.53
CA ASP A 58 12.86 5.75 -20.56
C ASP A 58 11.85 4.67 -21.00
N THR A 59 11.09 4.14 -20.03
CA THR A 59 10.20 3.00 -20.25
C THR A 59 8.80 3.42 -20.72
N PHE A 60 8.23 4.48 -20.12
CA PHE A 60 6.80 4.78 -20.24
C PHE A 60 6.43 6.11 -20.88
N ASN A 61 7.39 7.03 -21.09
CA ASN A 61 7.10 8.37 -21.63
C ASN A 61 6.45 8.36 -23.02
N LYS A 62 6.65 7.31 -23.80
CA LYS A 62 6.06 7.14 -25.14
C LYS A 62 4.63 6.61 -25.15
N LYS A 63 4.07 6.26 -23.99
CA LYS A 63 2.70 5.75 -23.92
C LYS A 63 1.68 6.87 -24.12
N THR A 64 0.69 6.62 -24.96
CA THR A 64 -0.25 7.66 -25.41
C THR A 64 -1.54 7.73 -24.63
N LYS A 65 -1.89 6.67 -23.86
CA LYS A 65 -3.12 6.64 -23.06
C LYS A 65 -3.10 7.68 -21.94
N LEU A 66 -4.25 8.30 -21.66
CA LEU A 66 -4.40 9.29 -20.59
C LEU A 66 -4.21 8.70 -19.19
N ASP A 67 -4.77 7.52 -18.96
CA ASP A 67 -4.51 6.72 -17.78
C ASP A 67 -3.91 5.39 -18.23
N HIS A 68 -2.67 5.15 -17.82
CA HIS A 68 -1.92 3.98 -18.24
C HIS A 68 -1.39 3.23 -17.02
N ILE A 69 -1.72 1.94 -16.97
CA ILE A 69 -1.23 1.02 -15.95
C ILE A 69 -0.43 -0.07 -16.67
N GLU A 70 0.84 -0.19 -16.32
CA GLU A 70 1.73 -1.24 -16.82
C GLU A 70 1.98 -2.26 -15.71
N LYS A 71 1.71 -3.53 -16.00
CA LYS A 71 1.95 -4.64 -15.08
C LYS A 71 3.36 -5.21 -15.29
N GLY A 72 3.89 -5.88 -14.27
CA GLY A 72 5.23 -6.48 -14.38
C GLY A 72 6.34 -5.45 -14.35
N LEU A 73 6.19 -4.36 -13.60
CA LEU A 73 7.13 -3.23 -13.53
C LEU A 73 8.60 -3.66 -13.43
N LEU A 74 8.88 -4.69 -12.65
CA LEU A 74 10.25 -5.14 -12.37
C LEU A 74 10.95 -5.79 -13.56
N GLU A 75 10.21 -6.15 -14.61
CA GLU A 75 10.74 -6.78 -15.83
C GLU A 75 11.20 -5.74 -16.86
N TYR A 76 10.82 -4.48 -16.67
CA TYR A 76 11.08 -3.43 -17.64
C TYR A 76 12.45 -2.77 -17.46
N ASP A 77 12.87 -2.61 -16.20
CA ASP A 77 14.13 -1.91 -15.90
C ASP A 77 14.67 -2.32 -14.53
N GLU A 78 15.96 -2.59 -14.43
CA GLU A 78 16.63 -2.98 -13.19
C GLU A 78 16.56 -1.90 -12.10
N ARG A 79 16.39 -0.63 -12.49
CA ARG A 79 16.20 0.50 -11.56
C ARG A 79 14.97 0.36 -10.68
N PHE A 80 14.00 -0.49 -11.02
CA PHE A 80 12.81 -0.75 -10.20
C PHE A 80 13.00 -1.89 -9.20
N VAL A 81 14.01 -2.75 -9.39
CA VAL A 81 14.15 -4.00 -8.61
C VAL A 81 14.35 -3.73 -7.12
N PHE A 82 15.08 -2.67 -6.74
CA PHE A 82 15.31 -2.35 -5.32
C PHE A 82 14.02 -2.04 -4.54
N LEU A 83 12.92 -1.71 -5.21
CA LEU A 83 11.63 -1.48 -4.57
C LEU A 83 11.10 -2.72 -3.85
N LEU A 84 11.57 -3.93 -4.23
CA LEU A 84 11.21 -5.19 -3.60
C LEU A 84 11.67 -5.27 -2.14
N ASP A 85 12.77 -4.64 -1.83
CA ASP A 85 13.41 -4.75 -0.53
C ASP A 85 13.75 -3.36 0.07
N ASN A 86 13.09 -2.33 -0.41
CA ASN A 86 13.27 -0.98 0.08
C ASN A 86 12.97 -0.88 1.58
N SER A 87 14.03 -0.87 2.38
CA SER A 87 14.00 -1.00 3.83
C SER A 87 12.98 -0.10 4.54
N PRO A 88 12.85 1.22 4.22
CA PRO A 88 11.87 2.08 4.86
C PRO A 88 10.42 1.60 4.73
N VAL A 89 10.08 0.97 3.59
CA VAL A 89 8.74 0.47 3.31
C VAL A 89 8.57 -0.95 3.86
N ILE A 90 9.53 -1.84 3.59
CA ILE A 90 9.47 -3.24 3.99
C ILE A 90 9.40 -3.41 5.51
N LYS A 91 10.13 -2.58 6.30
CA LYS A 91 10.03 -2.62 7.75
C LYS A 91 8.61 -2.35 8.26
N ARG A 92 7.88 -1.43 7.62
CA ARG A 92 6.49 -1.08 7.94
C ARG A 92 5.54 -2.22 7.54
N MET A 93 5.72 -2.76 6.34
CA MET A 93 4.92 -3.91 5.88
C MET A 93 5.10 -5.12 6.80
N LYS A 94 6.32 -5.46 7.16
CA LYS A 94 6.61 -6.56 8.09
C LYS A 94 6.07 -6.31 9.49
N ALA A 95 6.09 -5.08 9.96
CA ALA A 95 5.51 -4.72 11.26
C ALA A 95 3.98 -4.91 11.29
N ILE A 96 3.30 -4.78 10.15
CA ILE A 96 1.84 -4.93 10.04
C ILE A 96 1.45 -6.35 9.68
N LEU A 97 2.11 -6.97 8.69
CA LEU A 97 1.75 -8.27 8.11
C LEU A 97 2.49 -9.45 8.73
N GLY A 98 3.57 -9.20 9.47
CA GLY A 98 4.51 -10.23 9.92
C GLY A 98 5.67 -10.44 8.94
N ASN A 99 6.60 -11.33 9.31
CA ASN A 99 7.86 -11.50 8.57
C ASN A 99 7.71 -12.27 7.24
N CYS A 100 6.66 -13.06 7.08
CA CYS A 100 6.39 -13.86 5.88
C CYS A 100 5.49 -13.08 4.93
N ILE A 101 6.07 -12.16 4.17
CA ILE A 101 5.34 -11.38 3.15
C ILE A 101 5.73 -11.85 1.75
N GLN A 102 4.79 -11.74 0.82
CA GLN A 102 4.99 -12.09 -0.58
C GLN A 102 4.55 -10.91 -1.46
N LEU A 103 5.32 -10.62 -2.51
CA LEU A 103 4.90 -9.68 -3.53
C LEU A 103 3.74 -10.28 -4.34
N HIS A 104 2.63 -9.57 -4.40
CA HIS A 104 1.50 -9.94 -5.25
C HIS A 104 1.71 -9.43 -6.68
N SER A 105 2.02 -8.14 -6.83
CA SER A 105 2.27 -7.51 -8.13
C SER A 105 3.04 -6.21 -7.96
N ALA A 106 3.70 -5.78 -9.04
CA ALA A 106 4.28 -4.46 -9.15
C ALA A 106 3.82 -3.81 -10.45
N THR A 107 3.32 -2.58 -10.37
CA THR A 107 2.76 -1.84 -11.51
C THR A 107 3.31 -0.42 -11.56
N ALA A 108 3.44 0.12 -12.76
CA ALA A 108 3.64 1.54 -12.98
C ALA A 108 2.33 2.19 -13.42
N ARG A 109 2.08 3.40 -12.97
CA ARG A 109 0.91 4.18 -13.36
C ARG A 109 1.28 5.58 -13.81
N VAL A 110 0.77 5.97 -14.96
CA VAL A 110 0.85 7.33 -15.51
C VAL A 110 -0.55 7.89 -15.63
N THR A 111 -0.80 9.02 -14.99
CA THR A 111 -2.06 9.76 -15.12
C THR A 111 -1.74 11.08 -15.82
N LYS A 112 -2.26 11.27 -17.03
CA LYS A 112 -2.05 12.46 -17.85
C LYS A 112 -3.18 13.48 -17.65
N PRO A 113 -2.97 14.76 -17.99
CA PRO A 113 -4.03 15.76 -17.97
C PRO A 113 -5.26 15.30 -18.77
N GLY A 114 -6.44 15.44 -18.17
CA GLY A 114 -7.71 15.01 -18.76
C GLY A 114 -8.07 13.55 -18.53
N ALA A 115 -7.26 12.78 -17.81
CA ALA A 115 -7.66 11.45 -17.36
C ALA A 115 -8.88 11.53 -16.42
N PRO A 116 -9.86 10.62 -16.56
CA PRO A 116 -11.02 10.61 -15.67
C PRO A 116 -10.65 10.16 -14.27
N ASP A 117 -11.44 10.58 -13.30
CA ASP A 117 -11.37 10.03 -11.94
C ASP A 117 -11.73 8.54 -11.96
N GLN A 118 -11.12 7.79 -11.05
CA GLN A 118 -11.52 6.41 -10.82
C GLN A 118 -12.73 6.34 -9.88
N ASP A 119 -13.59 5.37 -10.15
CA ASP A 119 -14.64 5.02 -9.21
C ASP A 119 -14.07 4.49 -7.89
N TRP A 120 -14.81 4.71 -6.81
CA TRP A 120 -14.48 4.12 -5.52
C TRP A 120 -14.46 2.59 -5.62
N HIS A 121 -13.33 2.01 -5.30
CA HIS A 121 -13.13 0.56 -5.35
C HIS A 121 -12.24 0.08 -4.21
N ARG A 122 -12.18 -1.19 -4.02
CA ARG A 122 -11.21 -1.90 -3.18
C ARG A 122 -10.33 -2.74 -4.07
N ASP A 123 -9.04 -2.74 -3.83
CA ASP A 123 -8.09 -3.50 -4.64
C ASP A 123 -8.18 -5.02 -4.37
N VAL A 124 -8.62 -5.39 -3.19
CA VAL A 124 -8.87 -6.78 -2.83
C VAL A 124 -10.38 -7.03 -2.86
N PRO A 125 -10.84 -8.03 -3.63
CA PRO A 125 -12.23 -8.43 -3.61
C PRO A 125 -12.64 -8.80 -2.19
N TRP A 126 -13.67 -8.15 -1.73
CA TRP A 126 -14.21 -8.42 -0.42
C TRP A 126 -15.25 -9.53 -0.54
N PRO A 127 -15.12 -10.64 0.18
CA PRO A 127 -16.26 -11.52 0.34
C PRO A 127 -17.28 -10.74 1.17
N PHE A 128 -18.27 -10.20 0.49
CA PHE A 128 -19.39 -9.57 1.16
C PHE A 128 -20.06 -10.63 2.05
N ASP A 129 -19.96 -10.43 3.34
CA ASP A 129 -20.67 -11.26 4.30
C ASP A 129 -21.97 -10.55 4.68
N PRO A 130 -23.13 -11.03 4.20
CA PRO A 130 -24.42 -10.44 4.52
C PRO A 130 -24.77 -10.53 6.03
N GLU A 131 -24.14 -11.44 6.76
CA GLU A 131 -24.35 -11.60 8.19
C GLU A 131 -23.45 -10.68 9.03
N GLY A 132 -22.55 -9.93 8.39
CA GLY A 132 -21.75 -8.93 9.07
C GLY A 132 -20.62 -9.48 9.91
N THR A 133 -20.00 -10.60 9.49
CA THR A 133 -18.84 -11.16 10.18
C THR A 133 -17.76 -10.11 10.40
N PRO A 134 -17.24 -9.96 11.62
CA PRO A 134 -16.20 -9.00 11.92
C PRO A 134 -14.93 -9.30 11.12
N PHE A 135 -14.32 -8.27 10.58
CA PHE A 135 -13.08 -8.38 9.84
C PHE A 135 -11.92 -8.79 10.72
N GLY A 136 -10.97 -9.51 10.13
CA GLY A 136 -9.69 -9.75 10.76
C GLY A 136 -9.00 -8.41 11.07
N SER A 137 -8.34 -8.36 12.21
CA SER A 137 -7.58 -7.17 12.64
C SER A 137 -6.34 -6.90 11.78
N ILE A 138 -5.89 -7.91 11.02
CA ILE A 138 -4.68 -7.86 10.19
C ILE A 138 -5.11 -7.86 8.73
N PRO A 139 -4.64 -6.91 7.93
CA PRO A 139 -4.93 -6.88 6.51
C PRO A 139 -4.32 -8.08 5.80
N GLY A 140 -5.03 -8.64 4.83
CA GLY A 140 -4.51 -9.71 3.97
C GLY A 140 -3.56 -9.19 2.90
N GLN A 141 -3.64 -7.90 2.56
CA GLN A 141 -2.81 -7.24 1.56
C GLN A 141 -2.60 -5.76 1.94
N ILE A 142 -1.38 -5.29 1.71
CA ILE A 142 -1.02 -3.87 1.75
C ILE A 142 -0.53 -3.47 0.37
N ASN A 143 -1.10 -2.43 -0.18
CA ASN A 143 -0.60 -1.78 -1.37
C ASN A 143 0.34 -0.65 -0.99
N CYS A 144 1.32 -0.36 -1.84
CA CYS A 144 2.27 0.72 -1.65
C CYS A 144 2.46 1.47 -2.96
N GLY A 145 2.07 2.74 -2.97
CA GLY A 145 2.38 3.65 -4.07
C GLY A 145 3.58 4.51 -3.73
N TYR A 146 4.65 4.43 -4.53
CA TYR A 146 5.77 5.36 -4.48
C TYR A 146 5.50 6.53 -5.41
N TYR A 147 5.70 7.73 -4.94
CA TYR A 147 5.40 8.94 -5.70
C TYR A 147 6.68 9.62 -6.14
N LEU A 148 6.84 9.78 -7.45
CA LEU A 148 7.97 10.47 -8.08
C LEU A 148 7.67 11.95 -8.31
N ASP A 149 6.38 12.29 -8.47
CA ASP A 149 5.91 13.65 -8.68
C ASP A 149 5.24 14.23 -7.43
N LYS A 150 5.23 15.57 -7.34
CA LYS A 150 4.45 16.28 -6.32
C LYS A 150 2.98 16.24 -6.70
N LEU A 151 2.16 15.64 -5.83
CA LEU A 151 0.72 15.64 -6.01
C LEU A 151 0.08 16.95 -5.52
N SER A 152 -0.95 17.33 -6.25
CA SER A 152 -1.84 18.44 -5.97
C SER A 152 -3.28 18.00 -6.17
N MET A 153 -4.24 18.84 -5.87
CA MET A 153 -5.67 18.54 -6.12
C MET A 153 -6.01 18.38 -7.62
N TYR A 154 -5.10 18.76 -8.52
CA TYR A 154 -5.35 18.86 -9.96
C TYR A 154 -4.61 17.82 -10.81
N ASN A 155 -3.77 16.98 -10.22
CA ASN A 155 -2.95 16.02 -10.96
C ASN A 155 -3.13 14.56 -10.51
N GLY A 156 -4.35 14.22 -10.07
CA GLY A 156 -4.72 12.83 -9.74
C GLY A 156 -4.16 12.32 -8.42
N PRO A 157 -4.36 13.02 -7.30
CA PRO A 157 -3.95 12.50 -5.99
C PRO A 157 -4.79 11.28 -5.63
N ILE A 158 -4.20 10.37 -4.86
CA ILE A 158 -4.98 9.28 -4.28
C ILE A 158 -6.00 9.85 -3.30
N CYS A 159 -7.24 9.42 -3.44
CA CYS A 159 -8.31 9.73 -2.51
C CYS A 159 -8.70 8.47 -1.75
N ILE A 160 -8.82 8.55 -0.45
CA ILE A 160 -9.17 7.43 0.42
C ILE A 160 -10.31 7.82 1.37
N LEU A 161 -11.03 6.82 1.83
CA LEU A 161 -12.00 6.96 2.91
C LEU A 161 -11.42 6.33 4.19
N PRO A 162 -10.83 7.12 5.12
CA PRO A 162 -10.14 6.60 6.29
C PRO A 162 -11.06 5.73 7.15
N GLY A 163 -10.58 4.55 7.54
CA GLY A 163 -11.35 3.61 8.37
C GLY A 163 -12.31 2.70 7.60
N SER A 164 -12.56 2.93 6.31
CA SER A 164 -13.50 2.16 5.49
C SER A 164 -13.11 0.69 5.31
N HIS A 165 -11.84 0.35 5.52
CA HIS A 165 -11.37 -1.04 5.52
C HIS A 165 -12.02 -1.90 6.63
N LYS A 166 -12.68 -1.26 7.61
CA LYS A 166 -13.44 -1.93 8.68
C LYS A 166 -14.95 -1.90 8.44
N ALA A 167 -15.41 -1.27 7.38
CA ALA A 167 -16.83 -1.16 7.08
C ALA A 167 -17.32 -2.34 6.24
N ASN A 168 -18.36 -3.01 6.69
CA ASN A 168 -19.04 -4.09 5.94
C ASN A 168 -20.10 -3.53 4.99
N LEU A 169 -19.79 -2.40 4.34
CA LEU A 169 -20.71 -1.74 3.42
C LEU A 169 -19.98 -1.47 2.10
N LYS A 170 -20.69 -1.62 1.01
CA LYS A 170 -20.25 -1.10 -0.28
C LYS A 170 -20.55 0.40 -0.34
N PRO A 171 -19.70 1.22 -0.95
CA PRO A 171 -20.06 2.60 -1.22
C PRO A 171 -21.27 2.64 -2.12
N PRO A 172 -22.14 3.64 -1.98
CA PRO A 172 -23.24 3.83 -2.91
C PRO A 172 -22.72 3.92 -4.34
N GLN A 173 -23.38 3.26 -5.27
CA GLN A 173 -23.07 3.39 -6.68
C GLN A 173 -23.27 4.86 -7.11
N ASN A 174 -22.41 5.35 -7.97
CA ASN A 174 -22.42 6.73 -8.47
C ASN A 174 -22.14 7.82 -7.43
N PHE A 175 -21.65 7.47 -6.26
CA PHE A 175 -21.23 8.46 -5.28
C PHE A 175 -19.81 8.92 -5.62
N LYS A 176 -19.70 10.18 -6.04
CA LYS A 176 -18.41 10.74 -6.42
C LYS A 176 -17.59 11.21 -5.23
N ASP A 177 -18.25 11.79 -4.24
CA ASP A 177 -17.58 12.37 -3.07
C ASP A 177 -18.16 11.84 -1.77
N PHE A 178 -17.28 11.42 -0.86
CA PHE A 178 -17.66 11.14 0.53
C PHE A 178 -17.32 12.35 1.41
N PRO A 179 -18.18 12.71 2.38
CA PRO A 179 -17.92 13.83 3.29
C PRO A 179 -16.58 13.71 4.03
N ASP A 180 -16.20 12.47 4.39
CA ASP A 180 -14.98 12.17 5.15
C ASP A 180 -13.81 11.69 4.29
N GLN A 181 -13.90 11.82 2.97
CA GLN A 181 -12.81 11.46 2.08
C GLN A 181 -11.58 12.34 2.32
N LYS A 182 -10.43 11.76 2.07
CA LYS A 182 -9.15 12.43 2.22
C LYS A 182 -8.29 12.26 0.98
N MET A 183 -7.97 13.37 0.33
CA MET A 183 -6.94 13.41 -0.71
C MET A 183 -5.57 13.45 -0.05
N ILE A 184 -4.67 12.58 -0.49
CA ILE A 184 -3.28 12.55 -0.01
C ILE A 184 -2.39 13.20 -1.05
N LEU A 185 -1.92 14.40 -0.73
CA LEU A 185 -1.05 15.20 -1.60
C LEU A 185 0.41 14.80 -1.36
N ALA A 186 0.80 13.64 -1.87
CA ALA A 186 2.14 13.11 -1.69
C ALA A 186 3.21 14.01 -2.34
N LYS A 187 4.40 13.99 -1.75
CA LYS A 187 5.59 14.65 -2.27
C LYS A 187 6.53 13.62 -2.90
N PRO A 188 7.42 14.02 -3.82
CA PRO A 188 8.43 13.12 -4.34
C PRO A 188 9.21 12.44 -3.20
N GLY A 189 9.38 11.14 -3.31
CA GLY A 189 10.08 10.32 -2.32
C GLY A 189 9.23 9.79 -1.18
N GLN A 190 7.98 10.22 -1.07
CA GLN A 190 7.03 9.59 -0.15
C GLN A 190 6.46 8.30 -0.75
N ALA A 191 6.07 7.39 0.14
CA ALA A 191 5.23 6.25 -0.21
C ALA A 191 3.95 6.26 0.63
N ILE A 192 2.86 5.88 -0.01
CA ILE A 192 1.57 5.69 0.66
C ILE A 192 1.31 4.20 0.75
N LEU A 193 1.27 3.67 1.97
CA LEU A 193 0.86 2.31 2.24
C LEU A 193 -0.63 2.33 2.57
N PHE A 194 -1.39 1.45 1.97
CA PHE A 194 -2.82 1.36 2.26
C PHE A 194 -3.33 -0.08 2.24
N ASN A 195 -4.32 -0.34 3.08
CA ASN A 195 -4.97 -1.62 3.21
C ASN A 195 -5.75 -1.92 1.92
N GLY A 196 -5.59 -3.11 1.34
CA GLY A 196 -6.29 -3.50 0.12
C GLY A 196 -7.82 -3.45 0.21
N TRP A 197 -8.38 -3.33 1.42
CA TRP A 197 -9.83 -3.20 1.67
C TRP A 197 -10.28 -1.75 1.94
N ILE A 198 -9.40 -0.76 1.88
CA ILE A 198 -9.79 0.65 2.00
C ILE A 198 -10.45 1.13 0.69
N TYR A 199 -11.42 2.03 0.83
CA TYR A 199 -11.93 2.79 -0.30
C TYR A 199 -11.13 4.05 -0.50
#